data_7ea34c07842c5540302c8726b298fa74
#
_entry.id   7ea34c07842c5540302c8726b298fa74
#
_cell.length_a   1.000
_cell.length_b   1.000
_cell.length_c   1.000
_cell.angle_alpha   90.00
_cell.angle_beta   90.00
_cell.angle_gamma   90.00
#
_symmetry.space_group_name_H-M   'P 1'
#
loop_
_entity.id
_entity.type
_entity.pdbx_description
1 polymer ?
#
loop_
_entity_poly.entity_id
_entity_poly.type
_entity_poly.pdbx_seq_one_letter_code
_entity_poly.pdbx_strand_id
1 'polypeptide(L)'
;MARKPAASDTRANTQNAAQSSSQDESAQGASSAESQAQRVIKKYPNRRLYDTQSSSYVTLSEIKQLVMAGQSFVVRDAKSGEDLTRSLLLQIILEEESAGAPMFTEAVLSSIIRFYGHAMQGHMGAYLESNLQSLMMMQSKMGHQQQNIMAQMQEQMQKQTAQFLSAFGLKP
;
A
#
# COMPACT_ATOMS: atom_id res chain seq x y z
N MET A 1 5.10 -71.87 8.61
CA MET A 1 6.51 -72.20 8.75
C MET A 1 7.28 -70.95 8.72
N ALA A 2 7.62 -70.36 9.89
CA ALA A 2 8.87 -70.54 10.60
C ALA A 2 10.05 -70.08 9.71
N ARG A 3 10.81 -69.10 10.00
CA ARG A 3 11.62 -68.76 11.17
C ARG A 3 12.25 -67.37 11.04
N LYS A 4 12.24 -66.63 12.12
CA LYS A 4 13.30 -65.71 12.58
C LYS A 4 14.48 -66.60 13.10
N PRO A 5 15.73 -66.17 13.41
CA PRO A 5 16.15 -64.96 14.08
C PRO A 5 17.55 -64.41 13.67
N ALA A 6 17.90 -63.33 14.28
CA ALA A 6 18.86 -62.92 15.32
C ALA A 6 20.12 -62.24 14.73
N ALA A 7 20.45 -61.05 15.11
CA ALA A 7 21.10 -60.49 16.29
C ALA A 7 22.62 -60.60 16.26
N SER A 8 23.24 -59.53 16.47
CA SER A 8 24.36 -59.17 17.40
C SER A 8 25.19 -58.05 16.81
N ASP A 9 25.20 -56.94 17.52
CA ASP A 9 26.14 -56.57 18.60
C ASP A 9 27.48 -56.09 18.10
N THR A 10 27.89 -54.89 18.44
CA THR A 10 28.73 -54.58 19.57
C THR A 10 29.59 -53.31 19.33
N ARG A 11 29.37 -52.34 20.25
CA ARG A 11 30.36 -51.43 20.90
C ARG A 11 31.21 -50.45 20.07
N ALA A 12 30.99 -49.22 20.35
CA ALA A 12 31.61 -48.42 21.42
C ALA A 12 33.00 -47.88 21.06
N ASN A 13 33.17 -46.60 21.09
CA ASN A 13 34.19 -45.86 21.85
C ASN A 13 34.00 -44.34 21.58
N THR A 14 33.51 -43.59 22.57
CA THR A 14 34.22 -42.88 23.65
C THR A 14 35.19 -41.82 23.16
N GLN A 15 34.84 -40.60 23.56
CA GLN A 15 35.66 -39.46 24.03
C GLN A 15 36.55 -38.70 23.05
N ASN A 16 36.32 -37.43 22.91
CA ASN A 16 37.03 -36.33 23.59
C ASN A 16 36.37 -35.02 23.16
N ALA A 17 35.74 -34.32 24.00
CA ALA A 17 36.20 -33.30 24.92
C ALA A 17 36.88 -32.09 24.25
N ALA A 18 36.22 -30.99 24.48
CA ALA A 18 36.76 -29.69 24.86
C ALA A 18 37.04 -28.61 23.82
N GLN A 19 36.28 -27.52 24.04
CA GLN A 19 36.75 -26.12 23.99
C GLN A 19 36.98 -25.52 22.60
N SER A 20 36.23 -24.49 22.25
CA SER A 20 36.32 -23.12 22.73
C SER A 20 35.25 -22.31 22.03
N SER A 21 34.35 -21.69 22.77
CA SER A 21 34.28 -20.21 22.97
C SER A 21 34.66 -19.36 21.79
N SER A 22 33.71 -18.62 21.41
CA SER A 22 33.66 -17.17 21.16
C SER A 22 32.77 -16.86 20.00
N GLN A 23 31.67 -16.20 20.35
CA GLN A 23 31.30 -14.87 19.85
C GLN A 23 31.07 -14.77 18.36
N ASP A 24 29.83 -14.69 17.98
CA ASP A 24 29.39 -13.59 17.14
C ASP A 24 27.93 -13.21 17.46
N GLU A 25 27.81 -12.34 18.44
CA GLU A 25 26.74 -11.37 18.50
C GLU A 25 27.01 -10.35 17.40
N SER A 26 26.26 -10.36 16.35
CA SER A 26 26.04 -9.16 15.53
C SER A 26 25.18 -9.50 14.32
N ALA A 27 23.89 -9.56 14.50
CA ALA A 27 22.94 -9.29 13.41
C ALA A 27 21.54 -8.99 13.95
N GLN A 28 21.46 -8.09 14.91
CA GLN A 28 20.23 -7.36 15.19
C GLN A 28 20.31 -6.02 14.50
N GLY A 29 20.09 -6.05 13.21
CA GLY A 29 19.87 -4.92 12.35
C GLY A 29 18.57 -5.14 11.57
N ALA A 30 17.55 -5.68 12.19
CA ALA A 30 16.24 -5.72 11.58
C ALA A 30 15.57 -4.37 11.79
N SER A 31 15.48 -3.65 10.71
CA SER A 31 14.63 -2.52 10.46
C SER A 31 13.37 -2.55 11.32
N SER A 32 13.30 -1.66 12.27
CA SER A 32 12.06 -1.15 12.82
C SER A 32 11.36 -0.30 11.74
N ALA A 33 10.91 -0.95 10.67
CA ALA A 33 9.79 -0.46 9.94
C ALA A 33 8.62 -0.60 10.92
N GLU A 34 8.23 0.49 11.55
CA GLU A 34 6.98 0.61 12.28
C GLU A 34 5.90 -0.06 11.43
N SER A 35 5.51 -1.25 11.83
CA SER A 35 4.30 -1.88 11.36
C SER A 35 3.16 -1.00 11.87
N GLN A 36 2.85 0.06 11.14
CA GLN A 36 1.61 0.78 11.35
C GLN A 36 0.53 -0.28 11.25
N ALA A 37 -0.08 -0.60 12.37
CA ALA A 37 -1.11 -1.60 12.45
C ALA A 37 -2.16 -1.28 11.37
N GLN A 38 -2.24 -2.12 10.35
CA GLN A 38 -3.10 -1.91 9.21
C GLN A 38 -4.53 -1.67 9.71
N ARG A 39 -5.13 -0.55 9.33
CA ARG A 39 -6.49 -0.17 9.73
C ARG A 39 -7.49 -1.23 9.28
N VAL A 40 -8.21 -1.81 10.20
CA VAL A 40 -9.18 -2.87 9.93
C VAL A 40 -10.60 -2.32 10.01
N ILE A 41 -11.35 -2.50 8.94
CA ILE A 41 -12.77 -2.15 8.86
C ILE A 41 -13.56 -3.47 8.83
N LYS A 42 -14.51 -3.64 9.76
CA LYS A 42 -15.37 -4.82 9.82
C LYS A 42 -16.68 -4.55 9.11
N LYS A 43 -17.03 -5.40 8.14
CA LYS A 43 -18.32 -5.38 7.45
C LYS A 43 -19.27 -6.37 8.09
N TYR A 44 -20.42 -5.89 8.55
CA TYR A 44 -21.46 -6.70 9.16
C TYR A 44 -22.52 -7.14 8.13
N PRO A 45 -23.29 -8.20 8.39
CA PRO A 45 -24.35 -8.69 7.48
C PRO A 45 -25.43 -7.65 7.15
N ASN A 46 -25.67 -6.70 8.06
CA ASN A 46 -26.59 -5.58 7.88
C ASN A 46 -26.00 -4.43 7.04
N ARG A 47 -24.92 -4.69 6.28
CA ARG A 47 -24.20 -3.74 5.43
C ARG A 47 -23.53 -2.57 6.19
N ARG A 48 -23.49 -2.59 7.52
CA ARG A 48 -22.79 -1.59 8.32
C ARG A 48 -21.30 -1.88 8.30
N LEU A 49 -20.51 -0.80 8.25
CA LEU A 49 -19.06 -0.83 8.30
C LEU A 49 -18.62 -0.25 9.63
N TYR A 50 -17.74 -0.93 10.34
CA TYR A 50 -17.21 -0.51 11.62
C TYR A 50 -15.69 -0.41 11.54
N ASP A 51 -15.18 0.74 11.81
CA ASP A 51 -13.75 1.00 11.84
C ASP A 51 -13.19 0.71 13.23
N THR A 52 -12.28 -0.23 13.31
CA THR A 52 -11.68 -0.65 14.58
C THR A 52 -10.70 0.38 15.15
N GLN A 53 -10.14 1.25 14.31
CA GLN A 53 -9.19 2.27 14.74
C GLN A 53 -9.92 3.46 15.38
N SER A 54 -10.97 3.96 14.74
CA SER A 54 -11.78 5.06 15.30
C SER A 54 -12.87 4.57 16.25
N SER A 55 -13.08 3.25 16.37
CA SER A 55 -14.13 2.64 17.18
C SER A 55 -15.54 3.16 16.84
N SER A 56 -15.79 3.42 15.56
CA SER A 56 -17.06 4.00 15.09
C SER A 56 -17.58 3.31 13.82
N TYR A 57 -18.87 3.46 13.58
CA TYR A 57 -19.46 3.09 12.30
C TYR A 57 -19.08 4.12 11.24
N VAL A 58 -18.73 3.63 10.05
CA VAL A 58 -18.32 4.45 8.92
C VAL A 58 -19.17 4.16 7.70
N THR A 59 -19.31 5.16 6.83
CA THR A 59 -20.02 5.10 5.55
C THR A 59 -19.06 4.78 4.41
N LEU A 60 -19.59 4.42 3.23
CA LEU A 60 -18.78 4.25 2.02
C LEU A 60 -18.07 5.55 1.63
N SER A 61 -18.71 6.69 1.82
CA SER A 61 -18.12 8.00 1.55
C SER A 61 -16.90 8.28 2.45
N GLU A 62 -16.96 7.91 3.72
CA GLU A 62 -15.81 8.07 4.64
C GLU A 62 -14.66 7.14 4.25
N ILE A 63 -14.95 5.91 3.80
CA ILE A 63 -13.92 5.01 3.29
C ILE A 63 -13.31 5.55 1.99
N LYS A 64 -14.11 6.16 1.10
CA LYS A 64 -13.59 6.88 -0.06
C LYS A 64 -12.58 7.96 0.35
N GLN A 65 -12.87 8.73 1.42
CA GLN A 65 -11.92 9.72 1.94
C GLN A 65 -10.61 9.10 2.42
N LEU A 66 -10.64 7.90 3.03
CA LEU A 66 -9.42 7.18 3.39
C LEU A 66 -8.58 6.83 2.16
N VAL A 67 -9.22 6.36 1.08
CA VAL A 67 -8.55 6.07 -0.19
C VAL A 67 -7.93 7.35 -0.78
N MET A 68 -8.68 8.44 -0.81
CA MET A 68 -8.22 9.73 -1.32
C MET A 68 -7.05 10.30 -0.50
N ALA A 69 -7.01 10.03 0.80
CA ALA A 69 -5.92 10.41 1.70
C ALA A 69 -4.71 9.45 1.64
N GLY A 70 -4.74 8.41 0.78
CA GLY A 70 -3.68 7.42 0.67
C GLY A 70 -3.50 6.53 1.91
N GLN A 71 -4.54 6.42 2.76
CA GLN A 71 -4.46 5.60 3.97
C GLN A 71 -4.68 4.13 3.65
N SER A 72 -3.80 3.27 4.15
CA SER A 72 -3.92 1.82 4.00
C SER A 72 -4.96 1.27 4.97
N PHE A 73 -5.85 0.41 4.47
CA PHE A 73 -6.83 -0.31 5.28
C PHE A 73 -7.15 -1.67 4.67
N VAL A 74 -7.78 -2.53 5.44
CA VAL A 74 -8.35 -3.79 4.99
C VAL A 74 -9.80 -3.89 5.49
N VAL A 75 -10.68 -4.42 4.64
CA VAL A 75 -12.07 -4.67 5.00
C VAL A 75 -12.27 -6.16 5.18
N ARG A 76 -12.77 -6.56 6.36
CA ARG A 76 -13.02 -7.96 6.65
C ARG A 76 -14.48 -8.18 7.02
N ASP A 77 -15.04 -9.30 6.58
CA ASP A 77 -16.34 -9.74 7.08
C ASP A 77 -16.25 -9.98 8.58
N ALA A 78 -17.20 -9.42 9.33
CA ALA A 78 -17.19 -9.50 10.79
C ALA A 78 -17.41 -10.92 11.32
N LYS A 79 -18.05 -11.80 10.51
CA LYS A 79 -18.40 -13.16 10.90
C LYS A 79 -17.40 -14.19 10.37
N SER A 80 -17.08 -14.14 9.07
CA SER A 80 -16.20 -15.13 8.42
C SER A 80 -14.72 -14.72 8.47
N GLY A 81 -14.40 -13.43 8.65
CA GLY A 81 -13.04 -12.93 8.56
C GLY A 81 -12.53 -12.78 7.12
N GLU A 82 -13.34 -13.09 6.12
CA GLU A 82 -13.00 -12.99 4.69
C GLU A 82 -12.60 -11.56 4.32
N ASP A 83 -11.64 -11.43 3.42
CA ASP A 83 -11.22 -10.13 2.89
C ASP A 83 -12.21 -9.63 1.83
N LEU A 84 -12.89 -8.56 2.16
CA LEU A 84 -13.88 -7.88 1.31
C LEU A 84 -13.37 -6.54 0.76
N THR A 85 -12.10 -6.22 0.91
CA THR A 85 -11.51 -4.93 0.51
C THR A 85 -11.78 -4.63 -0.95
N ARG A 86 -11.46 -5.58 -1.84
CA ARG A 86 -11.68 -5.40 -3.29
C ARG A 86 -13.16 -5.20 -3.62
N SER A 87 -14.04 -5.98 -3.01
CA SER A 87 -15.49 -5.88 -3.23
C SER A 87 -16.03 -4.51 -2.81
N LEU A 88 -15.54 -3.98 -1.70
CA LEU A 88 -15.94 -2.66 -1.21
C LEU A 88 -15.44 -1.53 -2.11
N LEU A 89 -14.20 -1.61 -2.59
CA LEU A 89 -13.64 -0.63 -3.53
C LEU A 89 -14.44 -0.59 -4.84
N LEU A 90 -14.84 -1.75 -5.37
CA LEU A 90 -15.71 -1.83 -6.55
C LEU A 90 -17.10 -1.21 -6.28
N GLN A 91 -17.63 -1.37 -5.07
CA GLN A 91 -18.90 -0.75 -4.69
C GLN A 91 -18.79 0.77 -4.63
N ILE A 92 -17.70 1.32 -4.12
CA ILE A 92 -17.44 2.77 -4.13
C ILE A 92 -17.37 3.29 -5.57
N ILE A 93 -16.64 2.60 -6.44
CA ILE A 93 -16.56 2.99 -7.87
C ILE A 93 -17.96 3.00 -8.49
N LEU A 94 -18.75 1.98 -8.25
CA LEU A 94 -20.11 1.88 -8.79
C LEU A 94 -21.01 3.04 -8.31
N GLU A 95 -20.92 3.42 -7.03
CA GLU A 95 -21.64 4.58 -6.49
C GLU A 95 -21.22 5.88 -7.18
N GLU A 96 -19.91 6.11 -7.35
CA GLU A 96 -19.39 7.31 -7.99
C GLU A 96 -19.80 7.42 -9.46
N GLU A 97 -19.73 6.31 -10.19
CA GLU A 97 -20.15 6.26 -11.60
C GLU A 97 -21.66 6.46 -11.78
N SER A 98 -22.46 6.09 -10.76
CA SER A 98 -23.92 6.20 -10.82
C SER A 98 -24.45 7.56 -10.37
N ALA A 99 -23.76 8.24 -9.46
CA ALA A 99 -24.26 9.45 -8.79
C ALA A 99 -23.62 10.75 -9.29
N GLY A 100 -22.50 10.69 -10.00
CA GLY A 100 -21.69 11.84 -10.40
C GLY A 100 -21.50 11.99 -11.91
N ALA A 101 -20.43 12.68 -12.28
CA ALA A 101 -19.94 12.70 -13.66
C ALA A 101 -19.17 11.39 -13.91
N PRO A 102 -19.68 10.47 -14.74
CA PRO A 102 -19.05 9.17 -14.94
C PRO A 102 -17.67 9.33 -15.58
N MET A 103 -16.70 8.61 -15.03
CA MET A 103 -15.33 8.58 -15.56
C MET A 103 -15.22 7.58 -16.74
N PHE A 104 -16.01 6.49 -16.69
CA PHE A 104 -15.98 5.44 -17.71
C PHE A 104 -17.08 5.62 -18.75
N THR A 105 -16.71 5.69 -20.02
CA THR A 105 -17.68 5.62 -21.11
C THR A 105 -18.22 4.19 -21.27
N GLU A 106 -19.39 4.05 -21.90
CA GLU A 106 -19.98 2.73 -22.21
C GLU A 106 -18.99 1.85 -23.03
N ALA A 107 -18.23 2.47 -23.95
CA ALA A 107 -17.25 1.78 -24.76
C ALA A 107 -16.12 1.18 -23.90
N VAL A 108 -15.63 1.95 -22.91
CA VAL A 108 -14.60 1.48 -21.96
C VAL A 108 -15.15 0.35 -21.12
N LEU A 109 -16.33 0.51 -20.52
CA LEU A 109 -16.97 -0.54 -19.70
C LEU A 109 -17.20 -1.82 -20.51
N SER A 110 -17.73 -1.71 -21.73
CA SER A 110 -17.94 -2.85 -22.65
C SER A 110 -16.64 -3.55 -22.98
N SER A 111 -15.56 -2.79 -23.19
CA SER A 111 -14.22 -3.35 -23.44
C SER A 111 -13.68 -4.09 -22.24
N ILE A 112 -13.79 -3.51 -21.04
CA ILE A 112 -13.40 -4.18 -19.79
C ILE A 112 -14.16 -5.49 -19.62
N ILE A 113 -15.48 -5.50 -19.83
CA ILE A 113 -16.31 -6.70 -19.71
C ILE A 113 -15.86 -7.80 -20.68
N ARG A 114 -15.51 -7.45 -21.93
CA ARG A 114 -15.03 -8.40 -22.93
C ARG A 114 -13.71 -9.09 -22.53
N PHE A 115 -12.90 -8.46 -21.70
CA PHE A 115 -11.65 -9.07 -21.23
C PHE A 115 -11.86 -10.11 -20.11
N TYR A 116 -13.00 -10.10 -19.44
CA TYR A 116 -13.30 -11.13 -18.44
C TYR A 116 -13.50 -12.48 -19.11
N GLY A 117 -12.84 -13.51 -18.59
CA GLY A 117 -12.89 -14.87 -19.14
C GLY A 117 -11.90 -15.14 -20.30
N HIS A 118 -11.19 -14.13 -20.79
CA HIS A 118 -10.13 -14.33 -21.77
C HIS A 118 -8.81 -14.70 -21.12
N ALA A 119 -7.99 -15.49 -21.84
CA ALA A 119 -6.65 -15.88 -21.39
C ALA A 119 -5.73 -14.66 -21.10
N MET A 120 -6.04 -13.49 -21.68
CA MET A 120 -5.29 -12.25 -21.49
C MET A 120 -5.77 -11.38 -20.33
N GLN A 121 -6.73 -11.85 -19.53
CA GLN A 121 -7.28 -11.08 -18.40
C GLN A 121 -6.20 -10.60 -17.41
N GLY A 122 -5.23 -11.48 -17.09
CA GLY A 122 -4.12 -11.12 -16.20
C GLY A 122 -3.20 -10.07 -16.77
N HIS A 123 -2.91 -10.12 -18.08
CA HIS A 123 -2.09 -9.12 -18.76
C HIS A 123 -2.77 -7.75 -18.79
N MET A 124 -4.09 -7.72 -18.98
CA MET A 124 -4.86 -6.47 -18.94
C MET A 124 -4.82 -5.83 -17.56
N GLY A 125 -4.95 -6.62 -16.49
CA GLY A 125 -4.83 -6.13 -15.11
C GLY A 125 -3.48 -5.47 -14.86
N ALA A 126 -2.38 -6.15 -15.18
CA ALA A 126 -1.02 -5.63 -15.03
C ALA A 126 -0.77 -4.36 -15.90
N TYR A 127 -1.31 -4.32 -17.11
CA TYR A 127 -1.23 -3.16 -17.99
C TYR A 127 -1.94 -1.94 -17.38
N LEU A 128 -3.16 -2.11 -16.88
CA LEU A 128 -3.92 -1.04 -16.23
C LEU A 128 -3.19 -0.53 -14.99
N GLU A 129 -2.67 -1.43 -14.15
CA GLU A 129 -1.93 -1.06 -12.95
C GLU A 129 -0.68 -0.25 -13.29
N SER A 130 0.12 -0.69 -14.26
CA SER A 130 1.33 0.02 -14.71
C SER A 130 1.01 1.41 -15.27
N ASN A 131 -0.07 1.54 -16.06
CA ASN A 131 -0.48 2.83 -16.60
C ASN A 131 -0.98 3.78 -15.50
N LEU A 132 -1.77 3.29 -14.54
CA LEU A 132 -2.21 4.09 -13.39
C LEU A 132 -1.04 4.58 -12.56
N GLN A 133 -0.08 3.71 -12.26
CA GLN A 133 1.14 4.09 -11.53
C GLN A 133 1.92 5.16 -12.28
N SER A 134 2.05 5.04 -13.60
CA SER A 134 2.74 6.03 -14.43
C SER A 134 2.05 7.40 -14.40
N LEU A 135 0.72 7.42 -14.46
CA LEU A 135 -0.08 8.65 -14.32
C LEU A 135 0.08 9.30 -12.94
N MET A 136 0.05 8.51 -11.87
CA MET A 136 0.25 9.00 -10.50
C MET A 136 1.66 9.60 -10.32
N MET A 137 2.69 8.95 -10.86
CA MET A 137 4.06 9.48 -10.84
C MET A 137 4.19 10.78 -11.64
N MET A 138 3.52 10.89 -12.78
CA MET A 138 3.53 12.09 -13.59
C MET A 138 2.85 13.25 -12.85
N GLN A 139 1.72 13.00 -12.21
CA GLN A 139 0.99 13.98 -11.41
C GLN A 139 1.82 14.49 -10.22
N SER A 140 2.51 13.59 -9.51
CA SER A 140 3.38 13.98 -8.38
C SER A 140 4.57 14.83 -8.84
N LYS A 141 5.18 14.51 -9.99
CA LYS A 141 6.27 15.30 -10.57
C LYS A 141 5.83 16.70 -10.97
N MET A 142 4.64 16.84 -11.56
CA MET A 142 4.10 18.16 -11.93
C MET A 142 3.84 19.04 -10.71
N GLY A 143 3.34 18.47 -9.61
CA GLY A 143 3.13 19.21 -8.35
C GLY A 143 4.44 19.75 -7.75
N HIS A 144 5.51 18.95 -7.75
CA HIS A 144 6.83 19.37 -7.26
C HIS A 144 7.49 20.42 -8.14
N GLN A 145 7.31 20.33 -9.47
CA GLN A 145 7.88 21.28 -10.41
C GLN A 145 7.24 22.67 -10.27
N GLN A 146 5.93 22.70 -10.02
CA GLN A 146 5.20 23.97 -9.81
C GLN A 146 5.62 24.65 -8.50
N GLN A 147 5.87 23.90 -7.42
CA GLN A 147 6.38 24.42 -6.15
C GLN A 147 7.82 24.97 -6.31
N ASN A 148 8.68 24.29 -7.05
CA ASN A 148 10.04 24.75 -7.30
C ASN A 148 10.10 26.04 -8.15
N ILE A 149 9.25 26.15 -9.16
CA ILE A 149 9.16 27.37 -9.98
C ILE A 149 8.69 28.56 -9.13
N MET A 150 7.70 28.34 -8.27
CA MET A 150 7.17 29.38 -7.39
C MET A 150 8.19 29.82 -6.34
N ALA A 151 8.96 28.90 -5.77
CA ALA A 151 10.05 29.18 -4.84
C ALA A 151 11.20 29.96 -5.51
N GLN A 152 11.60 29.57 -6.73
CA GLN A 152 12.61 30.29 -7.51
C GLN A 152 12.15 31.71 -7.90
N MET A 153 10.89 31.87 -8.26
CA MET A 153 10.32 33.17 -8.59
C MET A 153 10.29 34.11 -7.38
N GLN A 154 9.96 33.57 -6.19
CA GLN A 154 9.96 34.30 -4.93
C GLN A 154 11.38 34.72 -4.51
N GLU A 155 12.36 33.83 -4.65
CA GLU A 155 13.77 34.13 -4.39
C GLU A 155 14.32 35.19 -5.33
N GLN A 156 13.95 35.14 -6.61
CA GLN A 156 14.37 36.12 -7.61
C GLN A 156 13.77 37.52 -7.33
N MET A 157 12.50 37.58 -6.90
CA MET A 157 11.85 38.80 -6.48
C MET A 157 12.52 39.41 -5.24
N GLN A 158 12.86 38.60 -4.25
CA GLN A 158 13.57 39.06 -3.05
C GLN A 158 14.96 39.63 -3.40
N LYS A 159 15.71 38.96 -4.29
CA LYS A 159 17.02 39.46 -4.75
C LYS A 159 16.91 40.79 -5.51
N GLN A 160 15.90 40.95 -6.36
CA GLN A 160 15.67 42.22 -7.05
C GLN A 160 15.29 43.34 -6.08
N THR A 161 14.43 43.05 -5.12
CA THR A 161 14.03 44.05 -4.09
C THR A 161 15.21 44.45 -3.22
N ALA A 162 16.06 43.50 -2.81
CA ALA A 162 17.26 43.74 -2.04
C ALA A 162 18.28 44.60 -2.84
N GLN A 163 18.47 44.33 -4.13
CA GLN A 163 19.33 45.12 -5.00
C GLN A 163 18.79 46.52 -5.21
N PHE A 164 17.49 46.69 -5.36
CA PHE A 164 16.84 47.98 -5.48
C PHE A 164 17.03 48.81 -4.21
N LEU A 165 16.78 48.21 -3.04
CA LEU A 165 16.98 48.91 -1.75
C LEU A 165 18.45 49.29 -1.48
N SER A 166 19.40 48.42 -1.88
CA SER A 166 20.83 48.72 -1.74
C SER A 166 21.29 49.83 -2.68
N ALA A 167 20.71 49.93 -3.88
CA ALA A 167 21.00 51.02 -4.83
C ALA A 167 20.49 52.39 -4.35
N PHE A 168 19.46 52.41 -3.52
CA PHE A 168 18.91 53.66 -2.89
C PHE A 168 19.46 53.92 -1.48
N GLY A 169 20.47 53.14 -1.02
CA GLY A 169 21.10 53.40 0.29
C GLY A 169 20.21 53.05 1.50
N LEU A 170 19.10 52.35 1.27
CA LEU A 170 18.20 51.90 2.34
C LEU A 170 18.67 50.51 2.77
N LYS A 171 19.27 50.42 3.96
CA LYS A 171 19.70 49.15 4.55
C LYS A 171 18.46 48.39 5.06
N PRO A 172 18.29 47.07 4.77
CA PRO A 172 17.18 46.29 5.26
C PRO A 172 17.17 46.12 6.78
#